data_93f1d813f78de111a26c5f43359d3298
#
_entry.id   93f1d813f78de111a26c5f43359d3298
#
_cell.length_a   1.000
_cell.length_b   1.000
_cell.length_c   1.000
_cell.angle_alpha   90.00
_cell.angle_beta   90.00
_cell.angle_gamma   90.00
#
_symmetry.space_group_name_H-M   'P 1'
#
loop_
_entity.id
_entity.type
_entity.pdbx_description
1 polymer ?
#
loop_
_entity_poly.entity_id
_entity_poly.type
_entity_poly.pdbx_seq_one_letter_code
_entity_poly.pdbx_strand_id
1 'polypeptide(L)'
;VIEEEPEEGFRGSHFLNAAGEYPRPETDSERGIVAACMQHRNWVHSTLTALLTERNGYPSASQASQLLIFLDGGLAGARLTKEAGPLYTARELATQMLSAPPADYSI
;
A
#
# COMPACT_ATOMS: atom_id res chain seq x y z
N VAL A 1 5.34 -9.49 -1.39
CA VAL A 1 6.10 -8.41 -0.74
C VAL A 1 6.76 -8.91 0.54
N ILE A 2 5.98 -9.47 1.47
CA ILE A 2 6.53 -9.97 2.73
C ILE A 2 7.49 -11.16 2.50
N GLU A 3 7.21 -11.99 1.52
CA GLU A 3 7.95 -13.21 1.25
C GLU A 3 9.18 -13.01 0.40
N GLU A 4 9.19 -12.00 -0.47
CA GLU A 4 10.27 -11.79 -1.43
C GLU A 4 11.38 -10.88 -0.93
N GLU A 5 11.07 -9.83 -0.22
CA GLU A 5 12.01 -8.78 0.11
C GLU A 5 12.98 -9.08 1.26
N PRO A 6 12.63 -9.87 2.30
CA PRO A 6 13.57 -10.12 3.41
C PRO A 6 14.88 -10.78 3.00
N GLU A 7 14.88 -11.58 1.92
CA GLU A 7 16.06 -12.30 1.47
C GLU A 7 17.10 -11.40 0.80
N GLU A 8 16.70 -10.24 0.31
CA GLU A 8 17.56 -9.30 -0.40
C GLU A 8 18.06 -8.13 0.44
N GLY A 9 17.86 -8.17 1.75
CA GLY A 9 18.12 -7.00 2.59
C GLY A 9 16.95 -6.04 2.48
N PHE A 10 15.97 -6.24 3.29
CA PHE A 10 14.66 -5.61 3.21
C PHE A 10 14.73 -4.09 3.06
N ARG A 11 14.21 -3.54 1.98
CA ARG A 11 14.17 -2.11 1.69
C ARG A 11 12.75 -1.55 1.51
N GLY A 12 11.73 -2.39 1.68
CA GLY A 12 10.35 -2.02 1.44
C GLY A 12 9.98 -2.04 -0.05
N SER A 13 9.02 -1.23 -0.45
CA SER A 13 8.55 -1.18 -1.83
C SER A 13 9.52 -0.39 -2.71
N HIS A 14 9.91 -0.96 -3.85
CA HIS A 14 10.72 -0.24 -4.83
C HIS A 14 10.03 1.03 -5.34
N PHE A 15 8.70 0.99 -5.52
CA PHE A 15 7.95 2.16 -5.97
C PHE A 15 7.90 3.26 -4.93
N LEU A 16 7.65 2.92 -3.67
CA LEU A 16 7.66 3.91 -2.58
C LEU A 16 9.05 4.49 -2.38
N ASN A 17 10.08 3.66 -2.47
CA ASN A 17 11.45 4.11 -2.34
C ASN A 17 11.84 5.05 -3.47
N ALA A 18 11.49 4.72 -4.72
CA ALA A 18 11.75 5.58 -5.87
C ALA A 18 11.01 6.92 -5.75
N ALA A 19 9.76 6.90 -5.36
CA ALA A 19 8.99 8.14 -5.16
C ALA A 19 9.56 8.99 -4.03
N GLY A 20 10.04 8.33 -2.95
CA GLY A 20 10.65 9.03 -1.81
C GLY A 20 11.98 9.70 -2.12
N GLU A 21 12.73 9.19 -3.11
CA GLU A 21 13.97 9.81 -3.57
C GLU A 21 13.72 11.13 -4.31
N TYR A 22 12.53 11.32 -4.87
CA TYR A 22 12.20 12.49 -5.68
C TYR A 22 10.98 13.22 -5.13
N PRO A 23 11.02 13.70 -3.87
CA PRO A 23 9.88 14.43 -3.30
C PRO A 23 9.60 15.75 -4.02
N ARG A 24 10.61 16.30 -4.72
CA ARG A 24 10.49 17.52 -5.54
C ARG A 24 11.19 17.25 -6.87
N PRO A 25 10.52 16.55 -7.80
CA PRO A 25 11.16 16.23 -9.08
C PRO A 25 11.46 17.49 -9.88
N GLU A 26 12.72 17.65 -10.28
CA GLU A 26 13.19 18.84 -11.01
C GLU A 26 13.42 18.54 -12.49
N THR A 27 13.66 17.29 -12.86
CA THR A 27 13.91 16.90 -14.25
C THR A 27 12.72 16.15 -14.82
N ASP A 28 12.62 16.08 -16.16
CA ASP A 28 11.59 15.31 -16.83
C ASP A 28 11.69 13.83 -16.48
N SER A 29 12.91 13.32 -16.34
CA SER A 29 13.15 11.94 -15.96
C SER A 29 12.64 11.65 -14.56
N GLU A 30 12.90 12.53 -13.59
CA GLU A 30 12.42 12.40 -12.22
C GLU A 30 10.90 12.49 -12.15
N ARG A 31 10.30 13.42 -12.90
CA ARG A 31 8.84 13.55 -13.01
C ARG A 31 8.22 12.27 -13.59
N GLY A 32 8.89 11.67 -14.57
CA GLY A 32 8.44 10.40 -15.15
C GLY A 32 8.44 9.25 -14.16
N ILE A 33 9.48 9.18 -13.30
CA ILE A 33 9.57 8.17 -12.24
C ILE A 33 8.41 8.34 -11.25
N VAL A 34 8.18 9.56 -10.79
CA VAL A 34 7.08 9.84 -9.84
C VAL A 34 5.74 9.54 -10.47
N ALA A 35 5.53 9.92 -11.74
CA ALA A 35 4.29 9.63 -12.45
C ALA A 35 4.04 8.13 -12.57
N ALA A 36 5.08 7.35 -12.89
CA ALA A 36 4.96 5.89 -12.98
C ALA A 36 4.59 5.28 -11.61
N CYS A 37 5.17 5.78 -10.53
CA CYS A 37 4.83 5.35 -9.17
C CYS A 37 3.37 5.65 -8.84
N MET A 38 2.88 6.82 -9.20
CA MET A 38 1.49 7.21 -8.98
C MET A 38 0.52 6.37 -9.79
N GLN A 39 0.86 6.07 -11.05
CA GLN A 39 0.05 5.19 -11.89
C GLN A 39 -0.04 3.78 -11.31
N HIS A 40 1.08 3.25 -10.84
CA HIS A 40 1.10 1.94 -10.20
C HIS A 40 0.22 1.93 -8.95
N ARG A 41 0.34 2.95 -8.11
CA ARG A 41 -0.46 3.09 -6.89
C ARG A 41 -1.96 3.15 -7.22
N ASN A 42 -2.32 3.93 -8.23
CA ASN A 42 -3.72 4.03 -8.67
C ASN A 42 -4.24 2.69 -9.18
N TRP A 43 -3.42 1.94 -9.92
CA TRP A 43 -3.78 0.60 -10.38
C TRP A 43 -4.00 -0.35 -9.21
N VAL A 44 -3.13 -0.34 -8.21
CA VAL A 44 -3.28 -1.16 -6.99
C VAL A 44 -4.58 -0.81 -6.28
N HIS A 45 -4.86 0.47 -6.10
CA HIS A 45 -6.09 0.93 -5.46
C HIS A 45 -7.34 0.47 -6.23
N SER A 46 -7.34 0.64 -7.55
CA SER A 46 -8.45 0.21 -8.39
C SER A 46 -8.67 -1.29 -8.33
N THR A 47 -7.59 -2.06 -8.35
CA THR A 47 -7.64 -3.52 -8.26
C THR A 47 -8.19 -3.96 -6.90
N LEU A 48 -7.71 -3.38 -5.81
CA LEU A 48 -8.21 -3.66 -4.47
C LEU A 48 -9.69 -3.29 -4.34
N THR A 49 -10.08 -2.15 -4.88
CA THR A 49 -11.48 -1.70 -4.87
C THR A 49 -12.37 -2.72 -5.57
N ALA A 50 -11.97 -3.20 -6.74
CA ALA A 50 -12.74 -4.20 -7.48
C ALA A 50 -12.87 -5.51 -6.71
N LEU A 51 -11.76 -6.02 -6.16
CA LEU A 51 -11.75 -7.25 -5.41
C LEU A 51 -12.59 -7.18 -4.14
N LEU A 52 -12.49 -6.08 -3.40
CA LEU A 52 -13.25 -5.88 -2.17
C LEU A 52 -14.74 -5.68 -2.47
N THR A 53 -15.08 -4.97 -3.54
CA THR A 53 -16.46 -4.79 -3.96
C THR A 53 -17.09 -6.13 -4.32
N GLU A 54 -16.36 -6.98 -5.03
CA GLU A 54 -16.82 -8.33 -5.35
C GLU A 54 -17.02 -9.18 -4.08
N ARG A 55 -16.03 -9.15 -3.18
CA ARG A 55 -16.09 -9.90 -1.91
C ARG A 55 -17.24 -9.44 -1.02
N ASN A 56 -17.41 -8.14 -0.89
CA ASN A 56 -18.36 -7.55 0.06
C ASN A 56 -19.79 -7.43 -0.48
N GLY A 57 -19.93 -7.35 -1.79
CA GLY A 57 -21.24 -7.12 -2.43
C GLY A 57 -21.72 -5.68 -2.34
N TYR A 58 -20.83 -4.73 -2.01
CA TYR A 58 -21.11 -3.30 -1.98
C TYR A 58 -19.87 -2.50 -2.34
N PRO A 59 -20.00 -1.22 -2.75
CA PRO A 59 -18.82 -0.40 -3.11
C PRO A 59 -17.85 -0.29 -1.94
N SER A 60 -16.57 -0.59 -2.19
CA SER A 60 -15.56 -0.75 -1.14
C SER A 60 -14.29 0.06 -1.38
N ALA A 61 -14.41 1.22 -2.04
CA ALA A 61 -13.26 2.09 -2.30
C ALA A 61 -12.61 2.60 -1.00
N SER A 62 -13.41 2.86 0.02
CA SER A 62 -12.91 3.31 1.33
C SER A 62 -12.06 2.24 2.00
N GLN A 63 -12.48 0.99 1.98
CA GLN A 63 -11.68 -0.10 2.51
C GLN A 63 -10.40 -0.31 1.72
N ALA A 64 -10.46 -0.16 0.39
CA ALA A 64 -9.28 -0.23 -0.46
C ALA A 64 -8.26 0.85 -0.08
N SER A 65 -8.72 2.07 0.19
CA SER A 65 -7.87 3.16 0.66
C SER A 65 -7.23 2.85 2.01
N GLN A 66 -7.98 2.27 2.93
CA GLN A 66 -7.46 1.88 4.24
C GLN A 66 -6.40 0.78 4.11
N LEU A 67 -6.65 -0.23 3.30
CA LEU A 67 -5.66 -1.29 3.04
C LEU A 67 -4.38 -0.73 2.44
N LEU A 68 -4.51 0.21 1.51
CA LEU A 68 -3.36 0.84 0.88
C LEU A 68 -2.53 1.63 1.90
N ILE A 69 -3.18 2.34 2.83
CA ILE A 69 -2.50 3.05 3.91
C ILE A 69 -1.79 2.08 4.85
N PHE A 70 -2.42 0.96 5.21
CA PHE A 70 -1.76 -0.07 6.03
C PHE A 70 -0.54 -0.63 5.34
N LEU A 71 -0.63 -0.88 4.04
CA LEU A 71 0.50 -1.35 3.26
C LEU A 71 1.62 -0.32 3.21
N ASP A 72 1.29 0.94 2.95
CA ASP A 72 2.27 2.04 2.94
C ASP A 72 2.99 2.16 4.29
N GLY A 73 2.23 2.13 5.38
CA GLY A 73 2.80 2.20 6.74
C GLY A 73 3.68 1.00 7.05
N GLY A 74 3.25 -0.19 6.67
CA GLY A 74 4.02 -1.42 6.85
C GLY A 74 5.32 -1.39 6.05
N LEU A 75 5.27 -0.96 4.79
CA LEU A 75 6.46 -0.87 3.94
C LEU A 75 7.42 0.20 4.42
N ALA A 76 6.90 1.37 4.80
CA ALA A 76 7.73 2.46 5.34
C ALA A 76 8.39 2.05 6.66
N GLY A 77 7.64 1.41 7.55
CA GLY A 77 8.17 0.90 8.80
C GLY A 77 9.22 -0.18 8.60
N ALA A 78 8.95 -1.10 7.67
CA ALA A 78 9.90 -2.16 7.34
C ALA A 78 11.20 -1.60 6.75
N ARG A 79 11.11 -0.57 5.91
CA ARG A 79 12.29 0.12 5.39
C ARG A 79 13.11 0.77 6.50
N LEU A 80 12.44 1.41 7.46
CA LEU A 80 13.09 2.08 8.57
C LEU A 80 13.77 1.09 9.50
N THR A 81 13.12 -0.01 9.86
CA THR A 81 13.65 -1.02 10.78
C THR A 81 14.48 -2.08 10.08
N LYS A 82 14.40 -2.18 8.76
CA LYS A 82 15.04 -3.22 7.94
C LYS A 82 14.58 -4.62 8.30
N GLU A 83 13.34 -4.74 8.77
CA GLU A 83 12.72 -5.99 9.17
C GLU A 83 11.30 -6.07 8.62
N ALA A 84 10.77 -7.28 8.49
CA ALA A 84 9.42 -7.49 7.97
C ALA A 84 8.32 -7.31 9.03
N GLY A 85 8.67 -7.15 10.30
CA GLY A 85 7.71 -7.00 11.40
C GLY A 85 6.58 -6.01 11.13
N PRO A 86 6.88 -4.77 10.69
CA PRO A 86 5.83 -3.79 10.38
C PRO A 86 4.83 -4.25 9.32
N LEU A 87 5.28 -5.06 8.35
CA LEU A 87 4.38 -5.63 7.34
C LEU A 87 3.45 -6.67 7.94
N TYR A 88 3.92 -7.48 8.88
CA TYR A 88 3.06 -8.42 9.59
C TYR A 88 2.02 -7.69 10.44
N THR A 89 2.41 -6.60 11.07
CA THR A 89 1.48 -5.74 11.82
C THR A 89 0.42 -5.14 10.89
N ALA A 90 0.83 -4.64 9.73
CA ALA A 90 -0.10 -4.11 8.73
C ALA A 90 -1.08 -5.18 8.26
N ARG A 91 -0.60 -6.42 8.04
CA ARG A 91 -1.45 -7.54 7.65
C ARG A 91 -2.47 -7.88 8.73
N GLU A 92 -2.06 -7.86 9.98
CA GLU A 92 -2.96 -8.09 11.11
C GLU A 92 -4.05 -7.04 11.19
N LEU A 93 -3.70 -5.75 11.07
CA LEU A 93 -4.65 -4.65 11.05
C LEU A 93 -5.62 -4.77 9.88
N ALA A 94 -5.13 -5.12 8.70
CA ALA A 94 -5.97 -5.34 7.53
C ALA A 94 -6.95 -6.50 7.75
N THR A 95 -6.49 -7.58 8.34
CA THR A 95 -7.32 -8.73 8.66
C THR A 95 -8.42 -8.36 9.64
N GLN A 96 -8.11 -7.62 10.68
CA GLN A 96 -9.09 -7.14 11.64
C GLN A 96 -10.13 -6.24 10.99
N MET A 97 -9.70 -5.32 10.13
CA MET A 97 -10.60 -4.43 9.41
C MET A 97 -11.57 -5.21 8.51
N LEU A 98 -11.06 -6.20 7.78
CA LEU A 98 -11.87 -7.01 6.86
C LEU A 98 -12.83 -7.95 7.60
N SER A 99 -12.49 -8.35 8.82
CA SER A 99 -13.33 -9.22 9.65
C SER A 99 -14.40 -8.45 10.39
N ALA A 100 -14.24 -7.14 10.54
CA ALA A 100 -15.25 -6.32 11.19
C ALA A 100 -16.52 -6.30 10.35
N PRO A 101 -17.72 -6.31 10.99
CA PRO A 101 -18.95 -6.14 10.25
C PRO A 101 -18.93 -4.79 9.56
N PRO A 102 -19.59 -4.65 8.38
CA PRO A 102 -19.70 -3.35 7.73
C PRO A 102 -20.34 -2.38 8.71
N ALA A 103 -19.53 -1.57 9.35
CA ALA A 103 -20.02 -0.57 10.24
C ALA A 103 -20.78 0.46 9.41
N ASP A 104 -21.61 1.23 10.08
CA ASP A 104 -22.27 2.35 9.48
C ASP A 104 -21.25 3.40 9.05
N TYR A 105 -20.51 3.08 8.02
CA TYR A 105 -19.63 4.06 7.37
C TYR A 105 -20.42 4.98 6.47
N SER A 106 -21.70 4.94 6.58
CA SER A 106 -22.59 5.85 5.90
C SER A 106 -22.52 7.26 6.50
N ILE A 107 -21.51 7.52 7.24
CA ILE A 107 -21.37 8.84 7.82
C ILE A 107 -20.49 9.68 6.93
#